data_14e348f4618ed7174b65e4520440f70f
#
_entry.id   14e348f4618ed7174b65e4520440f70f
#
_cell.length_a   1.000
_cell.length_b   1.000
_cell.length_c   1.000
_cell.angle_alpha   90.00
_cell.angle_beta   90.00
_cell.angle_gamma   90.00
#
_symmetry.space_group_name_H-M   'P 1'
#
loop_
_entity.id
_entity.type
_entity.pdbx_description
1 polymer ?
#
loop_
_entity_poly.entity_id
_entity_poly.type
_entity_poly.pdbx_seq_one_letter_code
_entity_poly.pdbx_strand_id
1 'polypeptide(L)'
;LDVVLGLENRIVYNLVDVVEGNCRLKQAMIADKRCPKLFLLPTAQTRDKSAVTPEQMVKVIDEIKNDPEGFDYIILDCPAGIEQGFQNAIAGADRALVVTTPEVSAIRDADRIVGLLDAHGLQNHEDLIVNRIRMDMVNRGEMMSIDDVNDILQLNVIGAVPDDENIVVATNKGQPLVGDDSLAGQAYMNICRRITGEEI
;
A
#
# COMPACT_ATOMS: atom_id res chain seq x y z
N LEU A 1 -9.14 0.25 2.55
CA LEU A 1 -8.67 -0.97 3.25
C LEU A 1 -9.74 -1.59 4.16
N ASP A 2 -10.52 -0.81 4.88
CA ASP A 2 -11.58 -1.28 5.80
C ASP A 2 -12.55 -2.26 5.14
N VAL A 3 -13.07 -1.93 3.95
CA VAL A 3 -13.97 -2.80 3.16
C VAL A 3 -13.25 -4.08 2.72
N VAL A 4 -12.01 -3.96 2.21
CA VAL A 4 -11.22 -5.12 1.75
C VAL A 4 -10.96 -6.11 2.89
N LEU A 5 -10.78 -5.59 4.11
CA LEU A 5 -10.58 -6.39 5.31
C LEU A 5 -11.89 -6.79 6.00
N GLY A 6 -13.04 -6.25 5.57
CA GLY A 6 -14.33 -6.48 6.24
C GLY A 6 -14.40 -5.92 7.65
N LEU A 7 -13.74 -4.78 7.88
CA LEU A 7 -13.61 -4.14 9.20
C LEU A 7 -14.43 -2.85 9.33
N GLU A 8 -15.14 -2.41 8.28
CA GLU A 8 -15.86 -1.14 8.21
C GLU A 8 -16.86 -0.94 9.36
N ASN A 9 -17.52 -2.00 9.81
CA ASN A 9 -18.50 -1.95 10.90
C ASN A 9 -17.86 -1.96 12.30
N ARG A 10 -16.53 -1.98 12.40
CA ARG A 10 -15.79 -2.01 13.67
C ARG A 10 -15.08 -0.70 13.99
N ILE A 11 -15.14 0.27 13.07
CA ILE A 11 -14.49 1.56 13.23
C ILE A 11 -15.28 2.40 14.24
N VAL A 12 -14.64 2.72 15.38
CA VAL A 12 -15.16 3.62 16.42
C VAL A 12 -14.35 4.91 16.45
N TYR A 13 -13.04 4.77 16.41
CA TYR A 13 -12.05 5.85 16.37
C TYR A 13 -11.18 5.72 15.13
N ASN A 14 -10.53 6.79 14.75
CA ASN A 14 -9.67 6.88 13.59
C ASN A 14 -8.39 7.69 13.89
N LEU A 15 -7.51 7.83 12.91
CA LEU A 15 -6.25 8.56 13.04
C LEU A 15 -6.43 10.01 13.51
N VAL A 16 -7.49 10.71 13.06
CA VAL A 16 -7.75 12.09 13.48
C VAL A 16 -8.09 12.16 14.96
N ASP A 17 -8.87 11.20 15.48
CA ASP A 17 -9.20 11.14 16.91
C ASP A 17 -7.95 10.92 17.77
N VAL A 18 -6.97 10.14 17.29
CA VAL A 18 -5.68 9.96 17.96
C VAL A 18 -4.90 11.26 17.99
N VAL A 19 -4.78 11.93 16.85
CA VAL A 19 -4.02 13.18 16.69
C VAL A 19 -4.62 14.33 17.51
N GLU A 20 -5.95 14.40 17.60
CA GLU A 20 -6.67 15.36 18.42
C GLU A 20 -6.66 15.02 19.94
N GLY A 21 -6.16 13.82 20.30
CA GLY A 21 -6.15 13.38 21.70
C GLY A 21 -7.49 12.89 22.24
N ASN A 22 -8.47 12.62 21.37
CA ASN A 22 -9.79 12.11 21.73
C ASN A 22 -9.74 10.64 22.16
N CYS A 23 -8.72 9.89 21.73
CA CYS A 23 -8.48 8.51 22.13
C CYS A 23 -6.98 8.18 22.09
N ARG A 24 -6.59 7.08 22.73
CA ARG A 24 -5.23 6.53 22.63
C ARG A 24 -5.10 5.73 21.33
N LEU A 25 -3.89 5.63 20.77
CA LEU A 25 -3.58 4.88 19.55
C LEU A 25 -4.18 3.47 19.57
N LYS A 26 -3.97 2.70 20.64
CA LYS A 26 -4.52 1.33 20.78
C LYS A 26 -6.04 1.23 20.73
N GLN A 27 -6.75 2.29 21.02
CA GLN A 27 -8.23 2.31 20.94
C GLN A 27 -8.72 2.52 19.50
N ALA A 28 -7.90 3.16 18.66
CA ALA A 28 -8.19 3.38 17.24
C ALA A 28 -7.72 2.21 16.35
N MET A 29 -6.75 1.40 16.82
CA MET A 29 -6.25 0.24 16.09
C MET A 29 -7.23 -0.93 16.19
N ILE A 30 -7.58 -1.52 15.05
CA ILE A 30 -8.55 -2.60 14.93
C ILE A 30 -7.83 -3.87 14.48
N ALA A 31 -7.77 -4.90 15.33
CA ALA A 31 -7.20 -6.19 14.96
C ALA A 31 -8.09 -6.93 13.93
N ASP A 32 -7.47 -7.50 12.90
CA ASP A 32 -8.16 -8.41 11.98
C ASP A 32 -8.52 -9.72 12.69
N LYS A 33 -9.70 -10.27 12.39
CA LYS A 33 -10.20 -11.49 13.04
C LYS A 33 -9.48 -12.75 12.58
N ARG A 34 -8.95 -12.75 11.36
CA ARG A 34 -8.28 -13.90 10.72
C ARG A 34 -6.78 -13.88 11.00
N CYS A 35 -6.21 -12.69 11.11
CA CYS A 35 -4.81 -12.47 11.40
C CYS A 35 -4.65 -11.54 12.63
N PRO A 36 -4.57 -12.11 13.85
CA PRO A 36 -4.53 -11.31 15.09
C PRO A 36 -3.34 -10.35 15.20
N LYS A 37 -2.29 -10.55 14.38
CA LYS A 37 -1.13 -9.67 14.29
C LYS A 37 -1.28 -8.55 13.25
N LEU A 38 -2.38 -8.55 12.47
CA LEU A 38 -2.70 -7.50 11.53
C LEU A 38 -3.66 -6.50 12.18
N PHE A 39 -3.26 -5.25 12.19
CA PHE A 39 -4.05 -4.14 12.72
C PHE A 39 -4.35 -3.12 11.61
N LEU A 40 -5.54 -2.57 11.63
CA LEU A 40 -5.93 -1.44 10.80
C LEU A 40 -6.07 -0.20 11.69
N LEU A 41 -5.38 0.88 11.32
CA LEU A 41 -5.63 2.23 11.84
C LEU A 41 -6.37 3.01 10.75
N PRO A 42 -7.69 3.20 10.85
CA PRO A 42 -8.45 3.87 9.82
C PRO A 42 -8.20 5.38 9.82
N THR A 43 -8.29 6.01 8.64
CA THR A 43 -8.36 7.46 8.51
C THR A 43 -9.81 7.94 8.45
N ALA A 44 -10.07 9.24 8.72
CA ALA A 44 -11.41 9.80 8.62
C ALA A 44 -11.87 9.90 7.16
N GLN A 45 -13.06 9.36 6.84
CA GLN A 45 -13.61 9.41 5.50
C GLN A 45 -14.29 10.76 5.19
N THR A 46 -14.72 11.50 6.21
CA THR A 46 -15.62 12.67 6.09
C THR A 46 -15.05 14.00 6.59
N ARG A 47 -13.87 13.99 7.24
CA ARG A 47 -13.20 15.20 7.69
C ARG A 47 -12.27 15.75 6.61
N ASP A 48 -11.93 17.03 6.74
CA ASP A 48 -11.02 17.71 5.84
C ASP A 48 -9.70 16.89 5.72
N LYS A 49 -9.24 16.69 4.49
CA LYS A 49 -8.01 15.96 4.18
C LYS A 49 -6.75 16.58 4.82
N SER A 50 -6.85 17.83 5.29
CA SER A 50 -5.82 18.58 6.02
C SER A 50 -5.85 18.35 7.54
N ALA A 51 -6.71 17.48 8.06
CA ALA A 51 -6.88 17.25 9.50
C ALA A 51 -5.63 16.63 10.18
N VAL A 52 -4.71 16.04 9.42
CA VAL A 52 -3.44 15.48 9.91
C VAL A 52 -2.29 16.11 9.14
N THR A 53 -1.27 16.60 9.86
CA THR A 53 -0.05 17.14 9.24
C THR A 53 1.03 16.05 9.11
N PRO A 54 2.07 16.24 8.25
CA PRO A 54 3.21 15.33 8.16
C PRO A 54 3.90 15.11 9.50
N GLU A 55 4.09 16.15 10.31
CA GLU A 55 4.73 16.06 11.62
C GLU A 55 3.90 15.25 12.62
N GLN A 56 2.58 15.35 12.54
CA GLN A 56 1.68 14.54 13.36
C GLN A 56 1.70 13.07 12.91
N MET A 57 1.80 12.82 11.61
CA MET A 57 1.93 11.47 11.06
C MET A 57 3.22 10.79 11.52
N VAL A 58 4.36 11.51 11.47
CA VAL A 58 5.65 11.02 11.99
C VAL A 58 5.52 10.62 13.46
N LYS A 59 4.88 11.46 14.30
CA LYS A 59 4.67 11.13 15.73
C LYS A 59 3.86 9.86 15.94
N VAL A 60 2.80 9.65 15.16
CA VAL A 60 1.98 8.43 15.24
C VAL A 60 2.80 7.20 14.83
N ILE A 61 3.59 7.32 13.74
CA ILE A 61 4.48 6.25 13.28
C ILE A 61 5.53 5.91 14.36
N ASP A 62 6.13 6.93 14.98
CA ASP A 62 7.08 6.74 16.06
C ASP A 62 6.45 6.08 17.29
N GLU A 63 5.19 6.43 17.62
CA GLU A 63 4.44 5.77 18.70
C GLU A 63 4.22 4.30 18.38
N ILE A 64 3.87 3.95 17.13
CA ILE A 64 3.71 2.55 16.70
C ILE A 64 5.05 1.81 16.73
N LYS A 65 6.14 2.42 16.23
CA LYS A 65 7.50 1.83 16.24
C LYS A 65 7.99 1.53 17.66
N ASN A 66 7.57 2.31 18.64
CA ASN A 66 7.95 2.15 20.06
C ASN A 66 6.92 1.38 20.89
N ASP A 67 5.87 0.82 20.29
CA ASP A 67 4.85 0.06 21.02
C ASP A 67 5.46 -1.24 21.59
N PRO A 68 5.21 -1.57 22.86
CA PRO A 68 5.73 -2.80 23.51
C PRO A 68 5.30 -4.10 22.85
N GLU A 69 4.20 -4.11 22.09
CA GLU A 69 3.77 -5.29 21.33
C GLU A 69 4.71 -5.59 20.15
N GLY A 70 5.42 -4.56 19.64
CA GLY A 70 6.37 -4.65 18.53
C GLY A 70 5.65 -4.89 17.18
N PHE A 71 5.90 -4.01 16.22
CA PHE A 71 5.41 -4.16 14.85
C PHE A 71 6.60 -4.31 13.91
N ASP A 72 6.62 -5.40 13.14
CA ASP A 72 7.69 -5.64 12.16
C ASP A 72 7.53 -4.71 10.94
N TYR A 73 6.29 -4.38 10.58
CA TYR A 73 5.95 -3.56 9.41
C TYR A 73 4.82 -2.57 9.72
N ILE A 74 4.95 -1.36 9.20
CA ILE A 74 3.90 -0.33 9.17
C ILE A 74 3.67 0.01 7.71
N ILE A 75 2.47 -0.28 7.19
CA ILE A 75 2.10 -0.02 5.80
C ILE A 75 1.20 1.20 5.75
N LEU A 76 1.64 2.23 5.04
CA LEU A 76 0.89 3.46 4.81
C LEU A 76 0.17 3.34 3.46
N ASP A 77 -1.16 3.14 3.50
CA ASP A 77 -1.99 3.11 2.29
C ASP A 77 -2.16 4.55 1.77
N CYS A 78 -1.40 4.87 0.74
CA CYS A 78 -1.35 6.20 0.19
C CYS A 78 -2.52 6.45 -0.78
N PRO A 79 -3.30 7.52 -0.61
CA PRO A 79 -4.35 7.87 -1.56
C PRO A 79 -3.76 8.26 -2.92
N ALA A 80 -4.56 8.13 -3.98
CA ALA A 80 -4.19 8.60 -5.29
C ALA A 80 -3.94 10.12 -5.29
N GLY A 81 -2.97 10.57 -6.09
CA GLY A 81 -2.57 11.97 -6.21
C GLY A 81 -1.36 12.34 -5.35
N ILE A 82 -1.02 13.62 -5.35
CA ILE A 82 0.21 14.19 -4.77
C ILE A 82 -0.07 15.21 -3.65
N GLU A 83 -1.31 15.23 -3.18
CA GLU A 83 -1.79 16.19 -2.19
C GLU A 83 -1.37 15.80 -0.77
N GLN A 84 -1.99 16.42 0.23
CA GLN A 84 -1.71 16.24 1.66
C GLN A 84 -1.62 14.78 2.11
N GLY A 85 -2.48 13.90 1.58
CA GLY A 85 -2.44 12.47 1.92
C GLY A 85 -1.16 11.78 1.49
N PHE A 86 -0.63 12.11 0.30
CA PHE A 86 0.66 11.65 -0.18
C PHE A 86 1.80 12.20 0.70
N GLN A 87 1.79 13.51 1.00
CA GLN A 87 2.79 14.14 1.84
C GLN A 87 2.86 13.51 3.24
N ASN A 88 1.70 13.20 3.82
CA ASN A 88 1.61 12.51 5.10
C ASN A 88 2.18 11.09 5.04
N ALA A 89 1.90 10.35 3.95
CA ALA A 89 2.39 8.98 3.80
C ALA A 89 3.92 8.92 3.69
N ILE A 90 4.52 9.80 2.88
CA ILE A 90 5.98 9.80 2.67
C ILE A 90 6.78 10.37 3.84
N ALA A 91 6.18 11.25 4.66
CA ALA A 91 6.90 11.93 5.74
C ALA A 91 7.51 11.00 6.79
N GLY A 92 6.93 9.81 7.00
CA GLY A 92 7.43 8.83 7.97
C GLY A 92 7.80 7.49 7.35
N ALA A 93 7.83 7.39 6.02
CA ALA A 93 8.15 6.17 5.32
C ALA A 93 9.66 5.96 5.20
N ASP A 94 10.10 4.73 5.45
CA ASP A 94 11.49 4.32 5.26
C ASP A 94 11.70 3.71 3.84
N ARG A 95 10.62 3.30 3.16
CA ARG A 95 10.61 2.66 1.85
C ARG A 95 9.28 2.91 1.14
N ALA A 96 9.28 2.93 -0.19
CA ALA A 96 8.09 3.09 -1.00
C ALA A 96 7.86 1.87 -1.91
N LEU A 97 6.59 1.49 -2.05
CA LEU A 97 6.15 0.50 -3.05
C LEU A 97 5.32 1.24 -4.10
N VAL A 98 5.90 1.46 -5.27
CA VAL A 98 5.21 2.07 -6.40
C VAL A 98 4.40 1.01 -7.11
N VAL A 99 3.07 1.16 -7.10
CA VAL A 99 2.15 0.22 -7.75
C VAL A 99 1.55 0.89 -8.98
N THR A 100 1.78 0.31 -10.15
CA THR A 100 1.24 0.82 -11.42
C THR A 100 0.62 -0.29 -12.24
N THR A 101 -0.18 0.08 -13.25
CA THR A 101 -0.65 -0.83 -14.30
C THR A 101 0.16 -0.60 -15.58
N PRO A 102 0.30 -1.61 -16.46
CA PRO A 102 1.09 -1.49 -17.70
C PRO A 102 0.34 -0.70 -18.80
N GLU A 103 -0.13 0.49 -18.44
CA GLU A 103 -0.85 1.44 -19.27
C GLU A 103 -0.09 2.77 -19.33
N VAL A 104 0.00 3.40 -20.49
CA VAL A 104 0.80 4.62 -20.74
C VAL A 104 0.46 5.74 -19.73
N SER A 105 -0.81 5.95 -19.42
CA SER A 105 -1.26 6.98 -18.46
C SER A 105 -0.77 6.67 -17.05
N ALA A 106 -0.95 5.42 -16.58
CA ALA A 106 -0.56 5.00 -15.26
C ALA A 106 0.97 5.07 -15.05
N ILE A 107 1.74 4.71 -16.10
CA ILE A 107 3.20 4.77 -16.06
C ILE A 107 3.69 6.22 -15.98
N ARG A 108 3.07 7.16 -16.70
CA ARG A 108 3.40 8.59 -16.59
C ARG A 108 3.09 9.15 -15.19
N ASP A 109 2.02 8.70 -14.58
CA ASP A 109 1.70 9.10 -13.21
C ASP A 109 2.69 8.48 -12.22
N ALA A 110 3.08 7.22 -12.41
CA ALA A 110 4.10 6.55 -11.61
C ALA A 110 5.47 7.24 -11.73
N ASP A 111 5.93 7.59 -12.92
CA ASP A 111 7.19 8.33 -13.16
C ASP A 111 7.21 9.66 -12.41
N ARG A 112 6.09 10.39 -12.42
CA ARG A 112 5.94 11.62 -11.63
C ARG A 112 6.05 11.37 -10.12
N ILE A 113 5.46 10.28 -9.62
CA ILE A 113 5.54 9.89 -8.20
C ILE A 113 6.97 9.53 -7.83
N VAL A 114 7.68 8.75 -8.66
CA VAL A 114 9.11 8.42 -8.45
C VAL A 114 9.94 9.69 -8.28
N GLY A 115 9.79 10.67 -9.19
CA GLY A 115 10.50 11.94 -9.07
C GLY A 115 10.17 12.73 -7.78
N LEU A 116 8.97 12.59 -7.23
CA LEU A 116 8.61 13.19 -5.95
C LEU A 116 9.19 12.41 -4.76
N LEU A 117 9.22 11.08 -4.81
CA LEU A 117 9.86 10.25 -3.79
C LEU A 117 11.36 10.53 -3.71
N ASP A 118 12.04 10.62 -4.86
CA ASP A 118 13.45 11.03 -4.95
C ASP A 118 13.70 12.38 -4.28
N ALA A 119 12.86 13.37 -4.58
CA ALA A 119 12.95 14.70 -3.99
C ALA A 119 12.74 14.71 -2.47
N HIS A 120 12.09 13.71 -1.92
CA HIS A 120 11.88 13.53 -0.47
C HIS A 120 12.92 12.61 0.19
N GLY A 121 13.93 12.17 -0.55
CA GLY A 121 15.05 11.38 -0.02
C GLY A 121 14.81 9.88 0.04
N LEU A 122 13.79 9.36 -0.66
CA LEU A 122 13.53 7.93 -0.77
C LEU A 122 14.26 7.27 -1.95
N GLN A 123 15.12 8.00 -2.67
CA GLN A 123 15.93 7.47 -3.77
C GLN A 123 16.66 6.18 -3.35
N ASN A 124 16.56 5.14 -4.16
CA ASN A 124 17.05 3.78 -3.89
C ASN A 124 16.33 3.02 -2.75
N HIS A 125 15.22 3.54 -2.25
CA HIS A 125 14.33 2.89 -1.30
C HIS A 125 12.93 2.63 -1.90
N GLU A 126 12.86 2.59 -3.22
CA GLU A 126 11.64 2.37 -3.98
C GLU A 126 11.69 1.04 -4.70
N ASP A 127 10.58 0.32 -4.67
CA ASP A 127 10.37 -0.89 -5.45
C ASP A 127 9.10 -0.76 -6.28
N LEU A 128 9.06 -1.51 -7.39
CA LEU A 128 7.96 -1.50 -8.34
C LEU A 128 7.14 -2.78 -8.27
N ILE A 129 5.83 -2.62 -8.25
CA ILE A 129 4.85 -3.69 -8.46
C ILE A 129 4.04 -3.35 -9.72
N VAL A 130 4.11 -4.22 -10.73
CA VAL A 130 3.27 -4.10 -11.93
C VAL A 130 1.98 -4.88 -11.69
N ASN A 131 0.87 -4.16 -11.58
CA ASN A 131 -0.43 -4.75 -11.26
C ASN A 131 -1.30 -4.91 -12.51
N ARG A 132 -2.25 -5.87 -12.48
CA ARG A 132 -3.24 -6.13 -13.52
C ARG A 132 -2.64 -6.42 -14.89
N ILE A 133 -1.52 -7.15 -14.93
CA ILE A 133 -0.88 -7.54 -16.19
C ILE A 133 -1.70 -8.63 -16.90
N ARG A 134 -1.89 -8.47 -18.20
CA ARG A 134 -2.58 -9.43 -19.06
C ARG A 134 -1.61 -9.96 -20.10
N MET A 135 -1.08 -11.16 -19.87
CA MET A 135 -0.06 -11.77 -20.70
C MET A 135 -0.53 -12.02 -22.14
N ASP A 136 -1.83 -12.27 -22.34
CA ASP A 136 -2.43 -12.40 -23.66
C ASP A 136 -2.33 -11.09 -24.49
N MET A 137 -2.51 -9.93 -23.84
CA MET A 137 -2.35 -8.61 -24.48
C MET A 137 -0.88 -8.25 -24.68
N VAL A 138 0.00 -8.56 -23.71
CA VAL A 138 1.45 -8.38 -23.85
C VAL A 138 1.97 -9.15 -25.06
N ASN A 139 1.60 -10.42 -25.21
CA ASN A 139 2.03 -11.26 -26.32
C ASN A 139 1.54 -10.77 -27.72
N ARG A 140 0.45 -10.00 -27.75
CA ARG A 140 -0.04 -9.35 -28.98
C ARG A 140 0.53 -7.95 -29.24
N GLY A 141 1.35 -7.43 -28.30
CA GLY A 141 1.87 -6.06 -28.38
C GLY A 141 0.81 -4.97 -28.09
N GLU A 142 -0.28 -5.33 -27.43
CA GLU A 142 -1.40 -4.43 -27.08
C GLU A 142 -1.28 -3.86 -25.66
N MET A 143 -0.35 -4.38 -24.86
CA MET A 143 -0.04 -3.96 -23.50
C MET A 143 1.48 -3.98 -23.32
N MET A 144 2.01 -3.05 -22.53
CA MET A 144 3.43 -3.03 -22.17
C MET A 144 3.82 -4.28 -21.40
N SER A 145 5.01 -4.80 -21.66
CA SER A 145 5.63 -5.85 -20.87
C SER A 145 6.15 -5.30 -19.55
N ILE A 146 6.54 -6.19 -18.63
CA ILE A 146 7.21 -5.81 -17.38
C ILE A 146 8.54 -5.10 -17.70
N ASP A 147 9.28 -5.58 -18.68
CA ASP A 147 10.54 -4.99 -19.11
C ASP A 147 10.35 -3.57 -19.67
N ASP A 148 9.31 -3.34 -20.50
CA ASP A 148 8.99 -2.00 -21.01
C ASP A 148 8.68 -1.02 -19.86
N VAL A 149 7.93 -1.47 -18.83
CA VAL A 149 7.62 -0.64 -17.66
C VAL A 149 8.88 -0.36 -16.85
N ASN A 150 9.73 -1.36 -16.66
CA ASN A 150 10.98 -1.22 -15.93
C ASN A 150 11.98 -0.30 -16.65
N ASP A 151 12.06 -0.38 -17.98
CA ASP A 151 12.93 0.49 -18.78
C ASP A 151 12.56 1.97 -18.63
N ILE A 152 11.26 2.26 -18.41
CA ILE A 152 10.78 3.63 -18.22
C ILE A 152 11.01 4.11 -16.79
N LEU A 153 10.61 3.31 -15.79
CA LEU A 153 10.62 3.74 -14.39
C LEU A 153 11.95 3.50 -13.67
N GLN A 154 12.78 2.58 -14.19
CA GLN A 154 14.10 2.23 -13.67
C GLN A 154 14.11 1.86 -12.18
N LEU A 155 13.05 1.21 -11.72
CA LEU A 155 12.89 0.73 -10.35
C LEU A 155 13.12 -0.78 -10.26
N ASN A 156 13.48 -1.26 -9.08
CA ASN A 156 13.56 -2.69 -8.81
C ASN A 156 12.17 -3.33 -8.82
N VAL A 157 11.89 -4.21 -9.79
CA VAL A 157 10.59 -4.90 -9.88
C VAL A 157 10.54 -6.05 -8.89
N ILE A 158 9.76 -5.90 -7.82
CA ILE A 158 9.57 -6.94 -6.82
C ILE A 158 8.37 -7.85 -7.09
N GLY A 159 7.56 -7.54 -8.09
CA GLY A 159 6.48 -8.42 -8.49
C GLY A 159 5.60 -7.90 -9.60
N ALA A 160 4.92 -8.85 -10.25
CA ALA A 160 3.87 -8.58 -11.21
C ALA A 160 2.64 -9.40 -10.83
N VAL A 161 1.50 -8.72 -10.72
CA VAL A 161 0.23 -9.34 -10.34
C VAL A 161 -0.65 -9.43 -11.58
N PRO A 162 -1.11 -10.63 -11.97
CA PRO A 162 -2.01 -10.78 -13.11
C PRO A 162 -3.38 -10.14 -12.85
N ASP A 163 -4.05 -9.74 -13.93
CA ASP A 163 -5.46 -9.34 -13.86
C ASP A 163 -6.30 -10.59 -13.58
N ASP A 164 -6.85 -10.68 -12.38
CA ASP A 164 -7.55 -11.87 -11.87
C ASP A 164 -8.91 -11.47 -11.30
N GLU A 165 -9.99 -11.98 -11.86
CA GLU A 165 -11.35 -11.70 -11.40
C GLU A 165 -11.62 -12.18 -9.95
N ASN A 166 -10.88 -13.18 -9.47
CA ASN A 166 -10.99 -13.66 -8.10
C ASN A 166 -10.63 -12.58 -7.08
N ILE A 167 -9.79 -11.61 -7.43
CA ILE A 167 -9.49 -10.45 -6.58
C ILE A 167 -10.76 -9.65 -6.29
N VAL A 168 -11.58 -9.41 -7.32
CA VAL A 168 -12.84 -8.67 -7.17
C VAL A 168 -13.82 -9.46 -6.30
N VAL A 169 -13.92 -10.76 -6.53
CA VAL A 169 -14.80 -11.66 -5.75
C VAL A 169 -14.38 -11.69 -4.27
N ALA A 170 -13.09 -11.82 -4.00
CA ALA A 170 -12.53 -11.86 -2.66
C ALA A 170 -12.73 -10.52 -1.93
N THR A 171 -12.44 -9.40 -2.61
CA THR A 171 -12.63 -8.04 -2.08
C THR A 171 -14.09 -7.79 -1.70
N ASN A 172 -15.05 -8.17 -2.56
CA ASN A 172 -16.48 -8.02 -2.29
C ASN A 172 -16.96 -8.83 -1.08
N LYS A 173 -16.23 -9.89 -0.72
CA LYS A 173 -16.50 -10.70 0.47
C LYS A 173 -15.76 -10.20 1.72
N GLY A 174 -14.96 -9.13 1.62
CA GLY A 174 -14.07 -8.68 2.69
C GLY A 174 -13.01 -9.73 3.07
N GLN A 175 -12.55 -10.51 2.10
CA GLN A 175 -11.59 -11.61 2.27
C GLN A 175 -10.43 -11.40 1.30
N PRO A 176 -9.27 -10.87 1.75
CA PRO A 176 -8.12 -10.67 0.88
C PRO A 176 -7.66 -11.98 0.23
N LEU A 177 -7.31 -11.91 -1.06
CA LEU A 177 -6.81 -13.03 -1.85
C LEU A 177 -5.32 -13.22 -1.62
N VAL A 178 -4.93 -13.57 -0.41
CA VAL A 178 -3.52 -13.83 -0.05
C VAL A 178 -3.38 -15.25 0.45
N GLY A 179 -2.43 -15.99 -0.13
CA GLY A 179 -2.14 -17.37 0.27
C GLY A 179 -3.09 -18.41 -0.33
N ASP A 180 -3.86 -18.05 -1.36
CA ASP A 180 -4.60 -19.01 -2.16
C ASP A 180 -3.74 -19.50 -3.36
N ASP A 181 -4.17 -20.59 -4.02
CA ASP A 181 -3.43 -21.20 -5.12
C ASP A 181 -3.61 -20.47 -6.47
N SER A 182 -4.32 -19.34 -6.52
CA SER A 182 -4.47 -18.54 -7.73
C SER A 182 -3.13 -17.90 -8.14
N LEU A 183 -3.00 -17.53 -9.41
CA LEU A 183 -1.81 -16.85 -9.90
C LEU A 183 -1.60 -15.51 -9.18
N ALA A 184 -2.67 -14.79 -8.89
CA ALA A 184 -2.61 -13.54 -8.13
C ALA A 184 -2.21 -13.79 -6.67
N GLY A 185 -2.76 -14.81 -6.00
CA GLY A 185 -2.38 -15.20 -4.64
C GLY A 185 -0.90 -15.56 -4.54
N GLN A 186 -0.38 -16.35 -5.49
CA GLN A 186 1.04 -16.67 -5.58
C GLN A 186 1.91 -15.43 -5.83
N ALA A 187 1.48 -14.51 -6.70
CA ALA A 187 2.18 -13.26 -6.96
C ALA A 187 2.29 -12.41 -5.69
N TYR A 188 1.21 -12.25 -4.93
CA TYR A 188 1.25 -11.54 -3.64
C TYR A 188 2.17 -12.22 -2.63
N MET A 189 2.16 -13.55 -2.53
CA MET A 189 3.08 -14.28 -1.65
C MET A 189 4.54 -14.04 -2.03
N ASN A 190 4.86 -14.05 -3.32
CA ASN A 190 6.21 -13.79 -3.79
C ASN A 190 6.65 -12.34 -3.52
N ILE A 191 5.75 -11.37 -3.68
CA ILE A 191 6.00 -9.97 -3.30
C ILE A 191 6.32 -9.89 -1.80
N CYS A 192 5.50 -10.51 -0.94
CA CYS A 192 5.75 -10.54 0.51
C CYS A 192 7.13 -11.12 0.84
N ARG A 193 7.51 -12.25 0.23
CA ARG A 193 8.83 -12.88 0.44
C ARG A 193 9.97 -11.93 0.07
N ARG A 194 9.89 -11.24 -1.08
CA ARG A 194 10.90 -10.26 -1.48
C ARG A 194 10.98 -9.07 -0.54
N ILE A 195 9.83 -8.58 -0.05
CA ILE A 195 9.80 -7.51 0.96
C ILE A 195 10.49 -7.95 2.25
N THR A 196 10.31 -9.21 2.66
CA THR A 196 10.93 -9.78 3.88
C THR A 196 12.37 -10.25 3.68
N GLY A 197 12.93 -10.09 2.47
CA GLY A 197 14.33 -10.43 2.16
C GLY A 197 14.57 -11.89 1.85
N GLU A 198 13.53 -12.65 1.50
CA GLU A 198 13.71 -14.01 1.00
C GLU A 198 14.13 -13.99 -0.49
N GLU A 199 15.16 -14.76 -0.85
CA GLU A 199 15.51 -15.02 -2.25
C GLU A 199 14.51 -16.02 -2.85
N ILE A 200 13.91 -15.67 -4.01
CA ILE A 200 12.94 -16.50 -4.73
C ILE A 200 13.27 -16.50 -6.22
#